data_65f539baf48032186da699a8dcb9a55d
#
_entry.id   65f539baf48032186da699a8dcb9a55d
#
_cell.length_a   1.000
_cell.length_b   1.000
_cell.length_c   1.000
_cell.angle_alpha   90.00
_cell.angle_beta   90.00
_cell.angle_gamma   90.00
#
_symmetry.space_group_name_H-M   'P 1'
#
loop_
_entity.id
_entity.type
_entity.pdbx_description
1 polymer ?
#
loop_
_entity_poly.entity_id
_entity_poly.type
_entity_poly.pdbx_seq_one_letter_code
_entity_poly.pdbx_strand_id
1 'polypeptide(L)'
;YHKIITAGEGGMVITNDQRLYDRCMGYHDTAACWRPDRFAEQRYEGELFCGVNFRMNEMSGAVLLAQFGKLDRLLSLMRRNQQIIIDGIKDTKGIKVRPRNDDAGDTGICLMFFLDSKEKVGPFVEALKAEGVDAAGVFNSGIPDWHIYSHWKHVINKKTPTDEGCPY
;
A
#
# COMPACT_ATOMS: atom_id res chain seq x y z
N TYR A 1 -2.22 5.82 -8.36
CA TYR A 1 -3.24 6.85 -8.43
C TYR A 1 -3.77 7.25 -7.05
N HIS A 2 -3.96 6.29 -6.14
CA HIS A 2 -4.48 6.53 -4.79
C HIS A 2 -3.39 6.53 -3.69
N LYS A 3 -2.17 6.89 -4.03
CA LYS A 3 -1.03 6.93 -3.09
C LYS A 3 -0.62 8.38 -2.81
N ILE A 4 0.05 8.60 -1.67
CA ILE A 4 0.47 9.94 -1.23
C ILE A 4 1.47 10.54 -2.21
N ILE A 5 2.41 9.73 -2.71
CA ILE A 5 3.31 10.06 -3.81
C ILE A 5 3.19 9.00 -4.88
N THR A 6 3.30 9.41 -6.14
CA THR A 6 3.17 8.49 -7.28
C THR A 6 3.94 9.00 -8.50
N ALA A 7 4.43 8.08 -9.29
CA ALA A 7 5.02 8.32 -10.60
C ALA A 7 4.36 7.44 -11.69
N GLY A 8 3.10 7.08 -11.49
CA GLY A 8 2.40 6.05 -12.25
C GLY A 8 2.51 4.71 -11.54
N GLU A 9 3.10 3.73 -12.16
CA GLU A 9 3.37 2.43 -11.57
C GLU A 9 4.81 2.35 -11.07
N GLY A 10 5.00 1.70 -9.93
CA GLY A 10 6.31 1.50 -9.32
C GLY A 10 6.22 1.04 -7.88
N GLY A 11 7.36 0.71 -7.33
CA GLY A 11 7.48 0.28 -5.93
C GLY A 11 8.93 0.31 -5.49
N MET A 12 9.15 0.08 -4.20
CA MET A 12 10.47 0.04 -3.60
C MET A 12 10.52 -1.04 -2.54
N VAL A 13 11.62 -1.77 -2.50
CA VAL A 13 11.96 -2.67 -1.40
C VAL A 13 13.16 -2.09 -0.66
N ILE A 14 13.05 -1.97 0.66
CA ILE A 14 14.12 -1.50 1.54
C ILE A 14 14.47 -2.62 2.50
N THR A 15 15.76 -2.95 2.61
CA THR A 15 16.22 -3.99 3.52
C THR A 15 17.65 -3.74 3.98
N ASN A 16 17.99 -4.20 5.19
CA ASN A 16 19.36 -4.27 5.72
C ASN A 16 19.97 -5.68 5.56
N ASP A 17 19.23 -6.63 5.03
CA ASP A 17 19.68 -7.98 4.75
C ASP A 17 20.28 -8.03 3.34
N GLN A 18 21.59 -8.28 3.26
CA GLN A 18 22.32 -8.33 1.98
C GLN A 18 21.81 -9.45 1.06
N ARG A 19 21.48 -10.61 1.60
CA ARG A 19 20.97 -11.73 0.79
C ARG A 19 19.59 -11.41 0.20
N LEU A 20 18.73 -10.76 1.00
CA LEU A 20 17.42 -10.30 0.50
C LEU A 20 17.58 -9.23 -0.57
N TYR A 21 18.50 -8.28 -0.36
CA TYR A 21 18.82 -7.27 -1.36
C TYR A 21 19.27 -7.89 -2.69
N ASP A 22 20.25 -8.81 -2.65
CA ASP A 22 20.77 -9.49 -3.85
C ASP A 22 19.66 -10.24 -4.59
N ARG A 23 18.76 -10.89 -3.87
CA ARG A 23 17.62 -11.60 -4.47
C ARG A 23 16.59 -10.64 -5.09
N CYS A 24 16.31 -9.52 -4.44
CA CYS A 24 15.43 -8.49 -5.01
C CYS A 24 16.05 -7.89 -6.28
N MET A 25 17.34 -7.60 -6.25
CA MET A 25 18.08 -7.11 -7.42
C MET A 25 18.06 -8.13 -8.56
N GLY A 26 18.32 -9.41 -8.27
CA GLY A 26 18.26 -10.48 -9.26
C GLY A 26 16.86 -10.65 -9.86
N TYR A 27 15.83 -10.57 -9.05
CA TYR A 27 14.47 -10.74 -9.53
C TYR A 27 14.01 -9.56 -10.40
N HIS A 28 14.31 -8.32 -10.00
CA HIS A 28 13.85 -7.13 -10.70
C HIS A 28 14.67 -6.79 -11.96
N ASP A 29 15.88 -7.32 -12.09
CA ASP A 29 16.81 -6.98 -13.17
C ASP A 29 17.44 -8.22 -13.85
N THR A 30 16.59 -9.14 -14.26
CA THR A 30 17.00 -10.28 -15.12
C THR A 30 18.24 -11.04 -14.62
N ALA A 31 18.21 -11.48 -13.34
CA ALA A 31 19.30 -12.19 -12.68
C ALA A 31 20.54 -11.32 -12.35
N ALA A 32 20.32 -10.04 -12.03
CA ALA A 32 21.42 -9.12 -11.65
C ALA A 32 22.54 -9.02 -12.69
N CYS A 33 22.19 -9.04 -13.98
CA CYS A 33 23.16 -8.95 -15.08
C CYS A 33 23.98 -7.64 -15.07
N TRP A 34 23.58 -6.66 -14.29
CA TRP A 34 24.21 -5.35 -14.15
C TRP A 34 25.22 -5.25 -13.02
N ARG A 35 25.41 -6.31 -12.21
CA ARG A 35 26.46 -6.30 -11.21
C ARG A 35 27.84 -6.16 -11.88
N PRO A 36 28.84 -5.52 -11.26
CA PRO A 36 30.15 -5.28 -11.86
C PRO A 36 30.85 -6.58 -12.29
N ASP A 37 30.64 -7.65 -11.53
CA ASP A 37 31.23 -8.98 -11.72
C ASP A 37 30.25 -9.99 -12.36
N ARG A 38 29.36 -9.53 -13.23
CA ARG A 38 28.25 -10.28 -13.82
C ARG A 38 28.61 -11.62 -14.48
N PHE A 39 29.87 -11.80 -14.85
CA PHE A 39 30.38 -13.04 -15.41
C PHE A 39 31.14 -13.93 -14.39
N ALA A 40 31.28 -13.47 -13.16
CA ALA A 40 31.86 -14.29 -12.10
C ALA A 40 30.86 -15.37 -11.66
N GLU A 41 31.41 -16.43 -11.07
CA GLU A 41 30.58 -17.45 -10.42
C GLU A 41 29.70 -16.84 -9.33
N GLN A 42 28.58 -17.51 -9.04
CA GLN A 42 27.73 -17.10 -7.94
C GLN A 42 28.49 -17.23 -6.61
N ARG A 43 28.29 -16.23 -5.74
CA ARG A 43 28.95 -16.15 -4.42
C ARG A 43 28.36 -17.13 -3.41
N TYR A 44 27.12 -17.54 -3.64
CA TYR A 44 26.40 -18.54 -2.84
C TYR A 44 25.30 -19.20 -3.69
N GLU A 45 24.88 -20.38 -3.28
CA GLU A 45 23.84 -21.12 -3.98
C GLU A 45 22.51 -20.32 -4.06
N GLY A 46 21.96 -20.22 -5.25
CA GLY A 46 20.71 -19.49 -5.54
C GLY A 46 20.84 -17.96 -5.60
N GLU A 47 22.07 -17.44 -5.68
CA GLU A 47 22.28 -16.01 -5.96
C GLU A 47 21.78 -15.64 -7.36
N LEU A 48 22.13 -16.45 -8.34
CA LEU A 48 21.71 -16.26 -9.73
C LEU A 48 20.52 -17.15 -10.05
N PHE A 49 19.50 -16.58 -10.60
CA PHE A 49 18.26 -17.27 -10.98
C PHE A 49 17.54 -16.50 -12.08
N CYS A 50 16.58 -17.13 -12.74
CA CYS A 50 15.79 -16.47 -13.78
C CYS A 50 14.89 -15.41 -13.17
N GLY A 51 15.23 -14.15 -13.39
CA GLY A 51 14.47 -12.99 -12.95
C GLY A 51 13.63 -12.39 -14.07
N VAL A 52 12.92 -11.32 -13.75
CA VAL A 52 12.11 -10.53 -14.68
C VAL A 52 12.60 -9.09 -14.73
N ASN A 53 12.01 -8.28 -15.57
CA ASN A 53 12.38 -6.87 -15.67
C ASN A 53 11.31 -5.99 -15.02
N PHE A 54 11.61 -5.48 -13.82
CA PHE A 54 10.81 -4.50 -13.10
C PHE A 54 11.55 -3.17 -12.90
N ARG A 55 12.54 -2.90 -13.72
CA ARG A 55 13.30 -1.65 -13.62
C ARG A 55 12.40 -0.44 -13.88
N MET A 56 12.44 0.51 -12.95
CA MET A 56 11.79 1.81 -13.14
C MET A 56 12.55 2.58 -14.23
N ASN A 57 11.80 3.21 -15.14
CA ASN A 57 12.43 4.08 -16.14
C ASN A 57 12.82 5.44 -15.53
N GLU A 58 13.77 6.12 -16.13
CA GLU A 58 14.33 7.39 -15.64
C GLU A 58 13.27 8.50 -15.55
N MET A 59 12.28 8.52 -16.43
CA MET A 59 11.21 9.52 -16.40
C MET A 59 10.34 9.34 -15.16
N SER A 60 9.94 8.10 -14.83
CA SER A 60 9.22 7.80 -13.61
C SER A 60 10.05 8.10 -12.38
N GLY A 61 11.36 7.79 -12.40
CA GLY A 61 12.30 8.12 -11.34
C GLY A 61 12.38 9.63 -11.09
N ALA A 62 12.49 10.43 -12.13
CA ALA A 62 12.52 11.89 -12.03
C ALA A 62 11.23 12.46 -11.43
N VAL A 63 10.07 11.97 -11.89
CA VAL A 63 8.77 12.35 -11.32
C VAL A 63 8.68 11.96 -9.84
N LEU A 64 9.09 10.73 -9.49
CA LEU A 64 9.06 10.25 -8.11
C LEU A 64 9.95 11.09 -7.19
N LEU A 65 11.16 11.48 -7.64
CA LEU A 65 12.05 12.35 -6.90
C LEU A 65 11.39 13.71 -6.60
N ALA A 66 10.75 14.31 -7.60
CA ALA A 66 10.02 15.56 -7.43
C ALA A 66 8.81 15.43 -6.48
N GLN A 67 8.11 14.30 -6.50
CA GLN A 67 7.02 14.01 -5.57
C GLN A 67 7.53 13.75 -4.15
N PHE A 68 8.63 13.04 -4.02
CA PHE A 68 9.26 12.76 -2.72
C PHE A 68 9.65 14.04 -1.99
N GLY A 69 10.17 15.04 -2.71
CA GLY A 69 10.48 16.35 -2.14
C GLY A 69 9.27 17.12 -1.55
N LYS A 70 8.05 16.68 -1.84
CA LYS A 70 6.81 17.27 -1.28
C LYS A 70 6.25 16.48 -0.10
N LEU A 71 6.82 15.30 0.21
CA LEU A 71 6.22 14.32 1.12
C LEU A 71 5.97 14.88 2.51
N ASP A 72 6.96 15.52 3.13
CA ASP A 72 6.86 16.04 4.50
C ASP A 72 5.74 17.09 4.63
N ARG A 73 5.64 17.97 3.64
CA ARG A 73 4.57 18.97 3.60
C ARG A 73 3.19 18.30 3.48
N LEU A 74 3.05 17.31 2.61
CA LEU A 74 1.80 16.58 2.42
C LEU A 74 1.38 15.85 3.70
N LEU A 75 2.31 15.11 4.31
CA LEU A 75 2.06 14.39 5.57
C LEU A 75 1.65 15.35 6.69
N SER A 76 2.34 16.48 6.83
CA SER A 76 2.02 17.49 7.85
C SER A 76 0.60 18.04 7.67
N LEU A 77 0.20 18.33 6.44
CA LEU A 77 -1.15 18.81 6.13
C LEU A 77 -2.22 17.74 6.40
N MET A 78 -1.98 16.50 5.98
CA MET A 78 -2.92 15.40 6.14
C MET A 78 -3.12 15.07 7.63
N ARG A 79 -2.04 14.95 8.39
CA ARG A 79 -2.08 14.70 9.84
C ARG A 79 -2.81 15.81 10.59
N ARG A 80 -2.51 17.09 10.26
CA ARG A 80 -3.20 18.23 10.85
C ARG A 80 -4.70 18.17 10.58
N ASN A 81 -5.11 17.93 9.34
CA ASN A 81 -6.52 17.88 8.98
C ASN A 81 -7.23 16.70 9.65
N GLN A 82 -6.61 15.52 9.68
CA GLN A 82 -7.12 14.35 10.38
C GLN A 82 -7.33 14.66 11.88
N GLN A 83 -6.34 15.30 12.53
CA GLN A 83 -6.42 15.63 13.95
C GLN A 83 -7.54 16.62 14.26
N ILE A 84 -7.75 17.63 13.40
CA ILE A 84 -8.87 18.58 13.54
C ILE A 84 -10.22 17.84 13.55
N ILE A 85 -10.39 16.88 12.63
CA ILE A 85 -11.63 16.10 12.57
C ILE A 85 -11.75 15.20 13.80
N ILE A 86 -10.69 14.51 14.20
CA ILE A 86 -10.69 13.67 15.40
C ILE A 86 -11.10 14.47 16.62
N ASP A 87 -10.51 15.65 16.83
CA ASP A 87 -10.82 16.51 17.97
C ASP A 87 -12.28 16.97 17.97
N GLY A 88 -12.86 17.15 16.78
CA GLY A 88 -14.27 17.50 16.63
C GLY A 88 -15.26 16.37 16.92
N ILE A 89 -14.85 15.10 16.73
CA ILE A 89 -15.78 13.96 16.82
C ILE A 89 -15.52 13.00 17.98
N LYS A 90 -14.34 13.04 18.62
CA LYS A 90 -13.91 12.05 19.63
C LYS A 90 -14.86 11.87 20.81
N ASP A 91 -15.57 12.93 21.17
CA ASP A 91 -16.51 12.93 22.30
C ASP A 91 -17.98 12.73 21.85
N THR A 92 -18.20 12.48 20.55
CA THR A 92 -19.55 12.27 20.01
C THR A 92 -20.06 10.89 20.39
N LYS A 93 -21.24 10.85 21.02
CA LYS A 93 -21.87 9.60 21.43
C LYS A 93 -22.15 8.70 20.21
N GLY A 94 -21.75 7.45 20.32
CA GLY A 94 -21.96 6.45 19.25
C GLY A 94 -20.88 6.44 18.19
N ILE A 95 -19.84 7.26 18.31
CA ILE A 95 -18.65 7.26 17.47
C ILE A 95 -17.43 6.82 18.30
N LYS A 96 -16.66 5.88 17.78
CA LYS A 96 -15.38 5.46 18.37
C LYS A 96 -14.30 5.57 17.30
N VAL A 97 -13.41 6.55 17.42
CA VAL A 97 -12.26 6.68 16.51
C VAL A 97 -11.38 5.44 16.60
N ARG A 98 -10.93 4.94 15.45
CA ARG A 98 -10.00 3.80 15.39
C ARG A 98 -8.69 4.14 16.09
N PRO A 99 -8.20 3.31 17.01
CA PRO A 99 -6.88 3.50 17.61
C PRO A 99 -5.78 3.50 16.54
N ARG A 100 -4.82 4.38 16.67
CA ARG A 100 -3.60 4.37 15.87
C ARG A 100 -2.53 3.57 16.60
N ASN A 101 -1.84 2.68 15.89
CA ASN A 101 -0.77 1.88 16.48
C ASN A 101 0.52 2.69 16.66
N ASP A 102 0.72 3.69 15.80
CA ASP A 102 1.86 4.61 15.84
C ASP A 102 1.38 5.99 15.39
N ASP A 103 1.24 6.90 16.33
CA ASP A 103 0.77 8.26 16.05
C ASP A 103 1.77 9.05 15.21
N ALA A 104 3.06 8.80 15.38
CA ALA A 104 4.12 9.47 14.61
C ALA A 104 4.24 8.90 13.19
N GLY A 105 3.99 7.61 13.01
CA GLY A 105 4.04 6.93 11.72
C GLY A 105 2.74 7.00 10.91
N ASP A 106 1.60 7.34 11.52
CA ASP A 106 0.34 7.49 10.78
C ASP A 106 0.44 8.60 9.74
N THR A 107 0.01 8.33 8.54
CA THR A 107 0.10 9.28 7.42
C THR A 107 -1.02 10.30 7.39
N GLY A 108 -2.11 10.07 8.11
CA GLY A 108 -3.29 10.92 8.09
C GLY A 108 -4.10 10.85 6.80
N ILE A 109 -3.88 9.84 5.94
CA ILE A 109 -4.52 9.74 4.61
C ILE A 109 -6.02 9.51 4.70
N CYS A 110 -6.48 8.86 5.75
CA CYS A 110 -7.90 8.62 5.98
C CYS A 110 -8.21 8.67 7.47
N LEU A 111 -9.44 9.02 7.79
CA LEU A 111 -9.99 8.88 9.13
C LEU A 111 -10.94 7.68 9.15
N MET A 112 -10.73 6.81 10.11
CA MET A 112 -11.56 5.63 10.32
C MET A 112 -12.15 5.64 11.72
N PHE A 113 -13.44 5.34 11.83
CA PHE A 113 -14.14 5.25 13.11
C PHE A 113 -15.24 4.20 13.04
N PHE A 114 -15.66 3.75 14.18
CA PHE A 114 -16.72 2.75 14.34
C PHE A 114 -17.99 3.40 14.87
N LEU A 115 -19.12 2.90 14.42
CA LEU A 115 -20.42 3.17 15.00
C LEU A 115 -20.83 2.02 15.93
N ASP A 116 -21.84 2.25 16.78
CA ASP A 116 -22.31 1.25 17.75
C ASP A 116 -22.80 -0.04 17.09
N SER A 117 -23.33 0.03 15.86
CA SER A 117 -23.80 -1.13 15.13
C SER A 117 -23.60 -1.00 13.62
N LYS A 118 -23.51 -2.15 12.95
CA LYS A 118 -23.34 -2.26 11.51
C LYS A 118 -24.52 -1.64 10.74
N GLU A 119 -25.72 -1.79 11.25
CA GLU A 119 -26.96 -1.32 10.62
C GLU A 119 -27.02 0.21 10.51
N LYS A 120 -26.33 0.90 11.42
CA LYS A 120 -26.24 2.37 11.39
C LYS A 120 -25.31 2.91 10.33
N VAL A 121 -24.36 2.10 9.81
CA VAL A 121 -23.30 2.58 8.91
C VAL A 121 -23.88 3.12 7.60
N GLY A 122 -24.80 2.39 6.97
CA GLY A 122 -25.44 2.83 5.73
C GLY A 122 -26.16 4.20 5.87
N PRO A 123 -27.15 4.31 6.77
CA PRO A 123 -27.85 5.57 7.00
C PRO A 123 -26.92 6.72 7.40
N PHE A 124 -25.87 6.44 8.18
CA PHE A 124 -24.91 7.46 8.59
C PHE A 124 -24.07 7.96 7.39
N VAL A 125 -23.61 7.07 6.54
CA VAL A 125 -22.87 7.42 5.32
C VAL A 125 -23.74 8.29 4.38
N GLU A 126 -25.01 7.92 4.19
CA GLU A 126 -25.93 8.71 3.37
C GLU A 126 -26.20 10.09 3.97
N ALA A 127 -26.31 10.18 5.29
CA ALA A 127 -26.45 11.48 5.97
C ALA A 127 -25.20 12.37 5.77
N LEU A 128 -23.98 11.81 5.91
CA LEU A 128 -22.74 12.54 5.65
C LEU A 128 -22.65 13.03 4.21
N LYS A 129 -23.03 12.21 3.24
CA LYS A 129 -23.06 12.61 1.84
C LYS A 129 -24.05 13.73 1.57
N ALA A 130 -25.22 13.70 2.21
CA ALA A 130 -26.21 14.77 2.11
C ALA A 130 -25.68 16.11 2.66
N GLU A 131 -24.79 16.07 3.65
CA GLU A 131 -24.08 17.23 4.19
C GLU A 131 -22.81 17.60 3.37
N GLY A 132 -22.56 16.91 2.25
CA GLY A 132 -21.40 17.17 1.37
C GLY A 132 -20.10 16.55 1.83
N VAL A 133 -20.14 15.59 2.77
CA VAL A 133 -18.96 14.87 3.25
C VAL A 133 -18.85 13.53 2.54
N ASP A 134 -17.76 13.33 1.80
CA ASP A 134 -17.49 12.04 1.15
C ASP A 134 -17.08 10.99 2.20
N ALA A 135 -17.87 9.95 2.31
CA ALA A 135 -17.69 8.86 3.26
C ALA A 135 -18.12 7.52 2.67
N ALA A 136 -17.53 6.45 3.14
CA ALA A 136 -17.89 5.08 2.75
C ALA A 136 -17.88 4.15 3.96
N GLY A 137 -18.78 3.18 3.97
CA GLY A 137 -18.75 2.07 4.91
C GLY A 137 -17.98 0.89 4.31
N VAL A 138 -16.98 0.38 5.03
CA VAL A 138 -16.11 -0.72 4.56
C VAL A 138 -16.90 -1.98 4.18
N PHE A 139 -18.07 -2.21 4.80
CA PHE A 139 -18.87 -3.43 4.60
C PHE A 139 -20.23 -3.17 3.94
N ASN A 140 -20.53 -1.95 3.49
CA ASN A 140 -21.88 -1.58 3.03
C ASN A 140 -22.12 -1.76 1.53
N SER A 141 -21.07 -1.98 0.74
CA SER A 141 -21.20 -2.06 -0.72
C SER A 141 -21.61 -3.44 -1.23
N GLY A 142 -21.68 -4.46 -0.36
CA GLY A 142 -21.80 -5.86 -0.80
C GLY A 142 -20.55 -6.41 -1.51
N ILE A 143 -19.57 -5.55 -1.78
CA ILE A 143 -18.30 -5.91 -2.38
C ILE A 143 -17.31 -6.22 -1.26
N PRO A 144 -16.64 -7.39 -1.28
CA PRO A 144 -15.60 -7.72 -0.30
C PRO A 144 -14.46 -6.69 -0.30
N ASP A 145 -13.93 -6.38 0.88
CA ASP A 145 -12.74 -5.54 0.99
C ASP A 145 -11.53 -6.27 0.37
N TRP A 146 -11.01 -5.71 -0.71
CA TRP A 146 -9.87 -6.26 -1.44
C TRP A 146 -8.53 -6.13 -0.72
N HIS A 147 -8.46 -5.43 0.42
CA HIS A 147 -7.29 -5.43 1.28
C HIS A 147 -7.18 -6.68 2.17
N ILE A 148 -8.21 -7.53 2.16
CA ILE A 148 -8.25 -8.79 2.91
C ILE A 148 -7.97 -9.94 1.95
N TYR A 149 -6.79 -10.57 2.05
CA TYR A 149 -6.33 -11.59 1.12
C TYR A 149 -7.27 -12.81 1.01
N SER A 150 -8.00 -13.14 2.09
CA SER A 150 -8.95 -14.26 2.08
C SER A 150 -10.14 -14.06 1.12
N HIS A 151 -10.37 -12.83 0.65
CA HIS A 151 -11.33 -12.55 -0.41
C HIS A 151 -10.78 -12.81 -1.82
N TRP A 152 -9.48 -13.00 -1.97
CA TRP A 152 -8.82 -13.23 -3.25
C TRP A 152 -8.85 -14.74 -3.57
N LYS A 153 -9.98 -15.23 -4.00
CA LYS A 153 -10.21 -16.68 -4.25
C LYS A 153 -9.20 -17.27 -5.23
N HIS A 154 -8.74 -16.51 -6.21
CA HIS A 154 -7.71 -16.94 -7.14
C HIS A 154 -6.35 -17.16 -6.46
N VAL A 155 -5.98 -16.32 -5.48
CA VAL A 155 -4.76 -16.48 -4.68
C VAL A 155 -4.89 -17.67 -3.73
N ILE A 156 -6.02 -17.75 -2.99
CA ILE A 156 -6.29 -18.85 -2.06
C ILE A 156 -6.28 -20.20 -2.79
N ASN A 157 -6.86 -20.26 -3.97
CA ASN A 157 -6.95 -21.47 -4.79
C ASN A 157 -5.72 -21.66 -5.69
N LYS A 158 -4.66 -20.85 -5.53
CA LYS A 158 -3.41 -20.92 -6.30
C LYS A 158 -3.65 -21.00 -7.82
N LYS A 159 -4.61 -20.21 -8.33
CA LYS A 159 -4.90 -20.14 -9.76
C LYS A 159 -3.77 -19.43 -10.49
N THR A 160 -3.27 -20.05 -11.53
CA THR A 160 -2.18 -19.54 -12.36
C THR A 160 -2.68 -19.29 -13.79
N PRO A 161 -1.98 -18.50 -14.60
CA PRO A 161 -2.36 -18.27 -15.99
C PRO A 161 -2.17 -19.49 -16.90
N THR A 162 -1.50 -20.53 -16.42
CA THR A 162 -1.28 -21.79 -17.14
C THR A 162 -1.83 -22.97 -16.34
N ASP A 163 -2.12 -24.09 -17.01
CA ASP A 163 -2.60 -25.32 -16.39
C ASP A 163 -1.50 -26.06 -15.60
N GLU A 164 -0.25 -25.72 -15.83
CA GLU A 164 0.91 -26.33 -15.16
C GLU A 164 1.00 -25.95 -13.67
N GLY A 165 0.25 -24.93 -13.28
CA GLY A 165 0.22 -24.47 -11.89
C GLY A 165 1.38 -23.54 -11.53
N CYS A 166 1.47 -23.25 -10.23
CA CYS A 166 2.49 -22.37 -9.68
C CYS A 166 3.60 -23.20 -9.05
N PRO A 167 4.89 -22.78 -9.19
CA PRO A 167 6.03 -23.54 -8.68
C PRO A 167 6.20 -23.49 -7.14
N TYR A 168 5.23 -23.01 -6.37
CA TYR A 168 5.24 -22.97 -4.90
C TYR A 168 4.11 -23.75 -4.24
#